data_3d96b6624d26761be04a5d25fdfac28a
#
_entry.id   3d96b6624d26761be04a5d25fdfac28a
#
_cell.length_a   1.000
_cell.length_b   1.000
_cell.length_c   1.000
_cell.angle_alpha   90.00
_cell.angle_beta   90.00
_cell.angle_gamma   90.00
#
_symmetry.space_group_name_H-M   'P 1'
#
loop_
_entity.id
_entity.type
_entity.pdbx_description
1 polymer ?
#
loop_
_entity_poly.entity_id
_entity_poly.type
_entity_poly.pdbx_seq_one_letter_code
_entity_poly.pdbx_strand_id
1 'polypeptide(L)'
;KVVRADVDRRFVVPLASAPDYEEKISRIISEQKPALIIPTNDPEVEKLSEIRERLDTQLFFPDHESVALCLNKWNFYNFAVENGIRMAETYHVENLDDVDDIFSRFSSDLLWCRAIKGAGSKGATKVKDAEQARWWIKYWNEMRGMLISDFTISEFLPGQDFACQSTWKNGKLILMKAAERLSYIEAASRPSNMSSSPELAKTVYDKELFDFCIDVIGKLSGGQAHGNYDIDIKMNSRNEYCVTEINIGRFFMITNLFNLSGKYSMIDTYLKLAIGEDPEIDDPFDFSELYLIRSLDTLPTVLSPDEITRRLQD
;
A
#
# COMPACT_ATOMS: atom_id res chain seq x y z
N LYS A 1 16.96 -6.88 14.03
CA LYS A 1 16.98 -5.79 13.01
C LYS A 1 17.16 -4.42 13.67
N VAL A 2 16.47 -4.14 14.79
CA VAL A 2 16.51 -2.87 15.54
C VAL A 2 17.94 -2.39 15.85
N VAL A 3 18.87 -3.30 16.17
CA VAL A 3 20.27 -2.94 16.49
C VAL A 3 21.05 -2.32 15.31
N ARG A 4 20.53 -2.44 14.09
CA ARG A 4 21.14 -1.86 12.87
C ARG A 4 20.57 -0.49 12.51
N ALA A 5 19.52 -0.03 13.19
CA ALA A 5 18.94 1.28 12.91
C ALA A 5 19.91 2.37 13.40
N ASP A 6 20.15 3.36 12.57
CA ASP A 6 20.90 4.57 12.92
C ASP A 6 19.93 5.56 13.58
N VAL A 7 19.81 5.44 14.89
CA VAL A 7 18.86 6.18 15.73
C VAL A 7 19.46 6.44 17.10
N ASP A 8 19.04 7.52 17.75
CA ASP A 8 19.51 7.91 19.08
C ASP A 8 19.14 6.89 20.16
N ARG A 9 17.93 6.35 20.08
CA ARG A 9 17.41 5.38 21.07
C ARG A 9 16.62 4.25 20.41
N ARG A 10 16.65 3.09 21.06
CA ARG A 10 15.97 1.87 20.59
C ARG A 10 15.16 1.28 21.72
N PHE A 11 13.92 0.94 21.42
CA PHE A 11 13.01 0.30 22.38
C PHE A 11 12.51 -1.03 21.82
N VAL A 12 12.33 -2.00 22.69
CA VAL A 12 11.61 -3.23 22.39
C VAL A 12 10.19 -3.06 22.87
N VAL A 13 9.25 -3.19 21.97
CA VAL A 13 7.82 -3.10 22.25
C VAL A 13 7.13 -4.41 21.90
N PRO A 14 6.00 -4.76 22.55
CA PRO A 14 5.19 -5.90 22.17
C PRO A 14 4.61 -5.69 20.75
N LEU A 15 4.00 -6.74 20.18
CA LEU A 15 3.25 -6.62 18.93
C LEU A 15 2.06 -5.67 19.15
N ALA A 16 1.67 -4.95 18.12
CA ALA A 16 0.52 -4.01 18.17
C ALA A 16 -0.80 -4.68 18.62
N SER A 17 -0.94 -5.99 18.39
CA SER A 17 -2.07 -6.80 18.84
C SER A 17 -1.98 -7.26 20.31
N ALA A 18 -0.85 -7.05 20.98
CA ALA A 18 -0.69 -7.47 22.37
C ALA A 18 -1.41 -6.50 23.33
N PRO A 19 -1.99 -7.00 24.43
CA PRO A 19 -2.78 -6.17 25.35
C PRO A 19 -1.96 -5.09 26.07
N ASP A 20 -0.67 -5.28 26.21
CA ASP A 20 0.27 -4.36 26.87
C ASP A 20 0.94 -3.35 25.90
N TYR A 21 0.59 -3.38 24.61
CA TYR A 21 1.18 -2.49 23.61
C TYR A 21 0.90 -1.01 23.91
N GLU A 22 -0.36 -0.66 24.19
CA GLU A 22 -0.77 0.72 24.48
C GLU A 22 -0.06 1.28 25.71
N GLU A 23 0.01 0.53 26.81
CA GLU A 23 0.74 0.92 28.02
C GLU A 23 2.21 1.20 27.72
N LYS A 24 2.84 0.30 26.95
CA LYS A 24 4.27 0.42 26.62
C LYS A 24 4.55 1.64 25.73
N ILE A 25 3.71 1.88 24.71
CA ILE A 25 3.85 3.05 23.84
C ILE A 25 3.61 4.34 24.61
N SER A 26 2.54 4.42 25.42
CA SER A 26 2.23 5.59 26.24
C SER A 26 3.37 5.92 27.21
N ARG A 27 4.01 4.91 27.79
CA ARG A 27 5.19 5.09 28.63
C ARG A 27 6.37 5.67 27.86
N ILE A 28 6.67 5.14 26.64
CA ILE A 28 7.74 5.67 25.78
C ILE A 28 7.44 7.13 25.41
N ILE A 29 6.20 7.46 25.06
CA ILE A 29 5.78 8.83 24.74
C ILE A 29 6.03 9.75 25.94
N SER A 30 5.60 9.37 27.12
CA SER A 30 5.79 10.15 28.35
C SER A 30 7.26 10.39 28.69
N GLU A 31 8.13 9.37 28.52
CA GLU A 31 9.55 9.42 28.82
C GLU A 31 10.35 10.21 27.75
N GLN A 32 10.01 10.04 26.45
CA GLN A 32 10.78 10.58 25.34
C GLN A 32 10.21 11.87 24.78
N LYS A 33 8.92 12.14 24.98
CA LYS A 33 8.15 13.29 24.46
C LYS A 33 8.39 13.54 22.97
N PRO A 34 8.16 12.53 22.11
CA PRO A 34 8.35 12.69 20.68
C PRO A 34 7.34 13.73 20.14
N ALA A 35 7.77 14.56 19.21
CA ALA A 35 6.87 15.50 18.54
C ALA A 35 5.88 14.80 17.60
N LEU A 36 6.23 13.61 17.11
CA LEU A 36 5.44 12.84 16.13
C LEU A 36 5.74 11.35 16.25
N ILE A 37 4.72 10.52 16.04
CA ILE A 37 4.87 9.07 15.81
C ILE A 37 4.53 8.76 14.36
N ILE A 38 5.40 7.98 13.69
CA ILE A 38 5.20 7.52 12.30
C ILE A 38 5.18 5.99 12.30
N PRO A 39 4.01 5.36 12.12
CA PRO A 39 3.95 3.91 11.96
C PRO A 39 4.50 3.48 10.60
N THR A 40 5.09 2.29 10.54
CA THR A 40 5.70 1.75 9.31
C THR A 40 5.10 0.41 8.87
N ASN A 41 4.09 -0.07 9.58
CA ASN A 41 3.40 -1.33 9.26
C ASN A 41 1.91 -1.26 9.62
N ASP A 42 1.10 -2.06 8.92
CA ASP A 42 -0.36 -2.04 9.04
C ASP A 42 -0.89 -2.30 10.47
N PRO A 43 -0.38 -3.28 11.24
CA PRO A 43 -0.85 -3.49 12.62
C PRO A 43 -0.64 -2.28 13.54
N GLU A 44 0.47 -1.55 13.37
CA GLU A 44 0.70 -0.32 14.15
C GLU A 44 -0.16 0.85 13.67
N VAL A 45 -0.37 0.99 12.34
CA VAL A 45 -1.31 1.99 11.80
C VAL A 45 -2.71 1.75 12.38
N GLU A 46 -3.20 0.51 12.34
CA GLU A 46 -4.52 0.13 12.87
C GLU A 46 -4.61 0.47 14.37
N LYS A 47 -3.64 -0.01 15.16
CA LYS A 47 -3.66 0.19 16.62
C LYS A 47 -3.50 1.64 17.03
N LEU A 48 -2.57 2.37 16.43
CA LEU A 48 -2.36 3.78 16.74
C LEU A 48 -3.54 4.65 16.29
N SER A 49 -4.22 4.31 15.20
CA SER A 49 -5.46 5.02 14.80
C SER A 49 -6.59 4.81 15.81
N GLU A 50 -6.73 3.60 16.36
CA GLU A 50 -7.71 3.25 17.39
C GLU A 50 -7.49 4.03 18.71
N ILE A 51 -6.23 4.15 19.13
CA ILE A 51 -5.88 4.72 20.43
C ILE A 51 -5.46 6.19 20.38
N ARG A 52 -5.55 6.84 19.20
CA ARG A 52 -4.97 8.19 18.96
C ARG A 52 -5.36 9.25 20.00
N GLU A 53 -6.62 9.26 20.42
CA GLU A 53 -7.12 10.24 21.38
C GLU A 53 -6.58 10.03 22.80
N ARG A 54 -5.95 8.88 23.07
CA ARG A 54 -5.35 8.54 24.36
C ARG A 54 -3.85 8.78 24.40
N LEU A 55 -3.25 9.15 23.27
CA LEU A 55 -1.80 9.37 23.15
C LEU A 55 -1.47 10.86 23.28
N ASP A 56 -0.54 11.20 24.17
CA ASP A 56 -0.01 12.56 24.35
C ASP A 56 1.10 12.86 23.33
N THR A 57 0.77 12.76 22.04
CA THR A 57 1.68 13.05 20.92
C THR A 57 0.91 13.24 19.64
N GLN A 58 1.56 13.83 18.63
CA GLN A 58 0.92 14.01 17.33
C GLN A 58 1.00 12.75 16.46
N LEU A 59 -0.10 12.52 15.74
CA LEU A 59 -0.25 11.50 14.72
C LEU A 59 -0.81 12.18 13.47
N PHE A 60 -0.06 12.10 12.36
CA PHE A 60 -0.45 12.69 11.09
C PHE A 60 -0.78 11.59 10.08
N PHE A 61 -1.91 10.94 10.26
CA PHE A 61 -2.44 9.93 9.33
C PHE A 61 -3.98 9.88 9.40
N PRO A 62 -4.63 9.15 8.48
CA PRO A 62 -6.08 9.12 8.35
C PRO A 62 -6.82 8.69 9.63
N ASP A 63 -8.13 8.92 9.65
CA ASP A 63 -9.00 8.49 10.74
C ASP A 63 -9.07 6.96 10.84
N HIS A 64 -9.54 6.46 12.00
CA HIS A 64 -9.58 5.02 12.27
C HIS A 64 -10.55 4.28 11.35
N GLU A 65 -11.69 4.87 10.97
CA GLU A 65 -12.69 4.22 10.12
C GLU A 65 -12.11 3.98 8.71
N SER A 66 -11.47 4.98 8.13
CA SER A 66 -10.76 4.88 6.86
C SER A 66 -9.63 3.83 6.92
N VAL A 67 -8.87 3.81 8.03
CA VAL A 67 -7.81 2.82 8.25
C VAL A 67 -8.39 1.41 8.32
N ALA A 68 -9.37 1.16 9.17
CA ALA A 68 -9.98 -0.15 9.35
C ALA A 68 -10.60 -0.69 8.05
N LEU A 69 -11.22 0.21 7.27
CA LEU A 69 -11.81 -0.11 5.97
C LEU A 69 -10.74 -0.57 4.96
N CYS A 70 -9.65 0.19 4.82
CA CYS A 70 -8.58 -0.13 3.85
C CYS A 70 -7.79 -1.40 4.21
N LEU A 71 -7.64 -1.70 5.50
CA LEU A 71 -6.91 -2.89 5.96
C LEU A 71 -7.66 -4.20 5.75
N ASN A 72 -8.95 -4.14 5.44
CA ASN A 72 -9.76 -5.30 5.07
C ASN A 72 -10.16 -5.20 3.59
N LYS A 73 -9.49 -5.95 2.72
CA LYS A 73 -9.67 -5.89 1.26
C LYS A 73 -11.09 -6.24 0.79
N TRP A 74 -11.81 -7.09 1.54
CA TRP A 74 -13.19 -7.41 1.23
C TRP A 74 -14.15 -6.28 1.60
N ASN A 75 -13.98 -5.68 2.78
CA ASN A 75 -14.77 -4.51 3.18
C ASN A 75 -14.52 -3.33 2.25
N PHE A 76 -13.24 -3.10 1.88
CA PHE A 76 -12.89 -2.05 0.93
C PHE A 76 -13.49 -2.30 -0.45
N TYR A 77 -13.52 -3.56 -0.93
CA TYR A 77 -14.18 -3.92 -2.18
C TYR A 77 -15.67 -3.57 -2.16
N ASN A 78 -16.39 -3.94 -1.11
CA ASN A 78 -17.82 -3.64 -0.99
C ASN A 78 -18.06 -2.11 -0.97
N PHE A 79 -17.29 -1.39 -0.19
CA PHE A 79 -17.31 0.08 -0.20
C PHE A 79 -17.03 0.66 -1.60
N ALA A 80 -16.04 0.12 -2.30
CA ALA A 80 -15.68 0.57 -3.63
C ALA A 80 -16.83 0.37 -4.64
N VAL A 81 -17.50 -0.78 -4.61
CA VAL A 81 -18.68 -1.06 -5.45
C VAL A 81 -19.80 -0.08 -5.17
N GLU A 82 -20.13 0.15 -3.89
CA GLU A 82 -21.19 1.08 -3.47
C GLU A 82 -20.91 2.52 -3.90
N ASN A 83 -19.62 2.91 -3.95
CA ASN A 83 -19.18 4.26 -4.30
C ASN A 83 -18.70 4.41 -5.75
N GLY A 84 -18.87 3.40 -6.60
CA GLY A 84 -18.46 3.45 -8.01
C GLY A 84 -16.94 3.62 -8.20
N ILE A 85 -16.13 3.08 -7.28
CA ILE A 85 -14.67 2.98 -7.44
C ILE A 85 -14.36 1.71 -8.21
N ARG A 86 -13.58 1.82 -9.28
CA ARG A 86 -13.25 0.68 -10.13
C ARG A 86 -12.22 -0.23 -9.46
N MET A 87 -12.59 -1.49 -9.30
CA MET A 87 -11.76 -2.59 -8.83
C MET A 87 -11.96 -3.82 -9.71
N ALA A 88 -11.11 -4.83 -9.57
CA ALA A 88 -11.35 -6.15 -10.13
C ALA A 88 -12.61 -6.74 -9.51
N GLU A 89 -13.48 -7.36 -10.31
CA GLU A 89 -14.63 -8.11 -9.81
C GLU A 89 -14.14 -9.15 -8.82
N THR A 90 -14.72 -9.18 -7.62
CA THR A 90 -14.18 -9.97 -6.49
C THR A 90 -15.31 -10.65 -5.73
N TYR A 91 -15.10 -11.90 -5.38
CA TYR A 91 -16.02 -12.69 -4.55
C TYR A 91 -15.31 -13.20 -3.30
N HIS A 92 -16.03 -13.20 -2.19
CA HIS A 92 -15.58 -13.76 -0.93
C HIS A 92 -15.74 -15.28 -0.93
N VAL A 93 -14.79 -16.01 -0.37
CA VAL A 93 -14.85 -17.45 -0.18
C VAL A 93 -15.30 -17.72 1.26
N GLU A 94 -16.58 -18.00 1.47
CA GLU A 94 -17.08 -18.36 2.80
C GLU A 94 -16.73 -19.81 3.13
N ASN A 95 -16.91 -20.70 2.13
CA ASN A 95 -16.64 -22.13 2.22
C ASN A 95 -15.90 -22.61 0.96
N LEU A 96 -15.21 -23.75 1.04
CA LEU A 96 -14.54 -24.33 -0.13
C LEU A 96 -15.53 -24.83 -1.18
N ASP A 97 -16.76 -25.13 -0.79
CA ASP A 97 -17.82 -25.58 -1.71
C ASP A 97 -18.31 -24.44 -2.61
N ASP A 98 -18.16 -23.17 -2.17
CA ASP A 98 -18.57 -22.00 -2.95
C ASP A 98 -17.64 -21.74 -4.16
N VAL A 99 -16.45 -22.34 -4.17
CA VAL A 99 -15.40 -22.01 -5.14
C VAL A 99 -15.82 -22.32 -6.59
N ASP A 100 -16.56 -23.41 -6.85
CA ASP A 100 -17.06 -23.70 -8.20
C ASP A 100 -18.06 -22.65 -8.69
N ASP A 101 -18.99 -22.25 -7.82
CA ASP A 101 -19.95 -21.19 -8.13
C ASP A 101 -19.26 -19.86 -8.41
N ILE A 102 -18.24 -19.53 -7.61
CA ILE A 102 -17.43 -18.31 -7.83
C ILE A 102 -16.74 -18.37 -9.19
N PHE A 103 -16.09 -19.49 -9.55
CA PHE A 103 -15.44 -19.65 -10.84
C PHE A 103 -16.40 -19.53 -12.01
N SER A 104 -17.63 -20.05 -11.85
CA SER A 104 -18.68 -20.01 -12.90
C SER A 104 -19.13 -18.59 -13.26
N ARG A 105 -18.88 -17.62 -12.40
CA ARG A 105 -19.23 -16.19 -12.61
C ARG A 105 -18.24 -15.45 -13.49
N PHE A 106 -17.03 -15.97 -13.65
CA PHE A 106 -16.00 -15.36 -14.47
C PHE A 106 -15.91 -16.00 -15.85
N SER A 107 -15.65 -15.16 -16.85
CA SER A 107 -15.35 -15.62 -18.22
C SER A 107 -13.84 -15.76 -18.48
N SER A 108 -13.00 -15.42 -17.52
CA SER A 108 -11.54 -15.45 -17.63
C SER A 108 -10.98 -16.80 -17.19
N ASP A 109 -9.99 -17.30 -17.93
CA ASP A 109 -9.26 -18.53 -17.62
C ASP A 109 -8.19 -18.32 -16.51
N LEU A 110 -8.02 -17.11 -16.02
CA LEU A 110 -7.03 -16.79 -14.98
C LEU A 110 -7.64 -15.84 -13.96
N LEU A 111 -7.69 -16.30 -12.71
CA LEU A 111 -8.19 -15.53 -11.59
C LEU A 111 -7.08 -15.27 -10.56
N TRP A 112 -7.37 -14.39 -9.62
CA TRP A 112 -6.48 -14.02 -8.54
C TRP A 112 -7.08 -14.40 -7.19
N CYS A 113 -6.46 -15.37 -6.51
CA CYS A 113 -6.83 -15.77 -5.15
C CYS A 113 -5.89 -15.06 -4.16
N ARG A 114 -6.46 -14.39 -3.13
CA ARG A 114 -5.65 -13.69 -2.11
C ARG A 114 -6.33 -13.65 -0.75
N ALA A 115 -5.50 -13.45 0.28
CA ALA A 115 -5.99 -13.18 1.63
C ALA A 115 -6.59 -11.76 1.75
N ILE A 116 -7.68 -11.65 2.54
CA ILE A 116 -8.39 -10.41 2.85
C ILE A 116 -7.50 -9.45 3.65
N LYS A 117 -6.75 -9.97 4.63
CA LYS A 117 -5.85 -9.19 5.48
C LYS A 117 -4.39 -9.60 5.27
N GLY A 118 -3.50 -8.63 5.49
CA GLY A 118 -2.05 -8.82 5.44
C GLY A 118 -1.38 -8.17 4.23
N ALA A 119 -0.06 -8.02 4.33
CA ALA A 119 0.80 -7.36 3.36
C ALA A 119 1.81 -8.34 2.73
N GLY A 120 2.50 -7.91 1.68
CA GLY A 120 3.60 -8.65 1.08
C GLY A 120 3.18 -9.83 0.21
N SER A 121 2.03 -9.78 -0.41
CA SER A 121 1.48 -10.84 -1.28
C SER A 121 1.32 -12.19 -0.57
N LYS A 122 1.21 -12.21 0.76
CA LYS A 122 0.95 -13.42 1.53
C LYS A 122 -0.43 -13.97 1.17
N GLY A 123 -0.51 -15.28 0.89
CA GLY A 123 -1.75 -15.92 0.49
C GLY A 123 -2.26 -15.54 -0.90
N ALA A 124 -1.47 -14.80 -1.70
CA ALA A 124 -1.85 -14.40 -3.04
C ALA A 124 -1.22 -15.28 -4.11
N THR A 125 -2.03 -15.73 -5.08
CA THR A 125 -1.56 -16.49 -6.25
C THR A 125 -2.55 -16.39 -7.41
N LYS A 126 -2.06 -16.70 -8.61
CA LYS A 126 -2.88 -16.93 -9.79
C LYS A 126 -3.46 -18.32 -9.73
N VAL A 127 -4.73 -18.47 -10.09
CA VAL A 127 -5.43 -19.77 -10.16
C VAL A 127 -6.17 -19.87 -11.49
N LYS A 128 -6.15 -21.06 -12.11
CA LYS A 128 -6.75 -21.32 -13.42
C LYS A 128 -8.09 -22.06 -13.30
N ASP A 129 -8.32 -22.72 -12.19
CA ASP A 129 -9.50 -23.51 -11.94
C ASP A 129 -9.83 -23.56 -10.44
N ALA A 130 -11.02 -24.03 -10.14
CA ALA A 130 -11.54 -24.15 -8.78
C ALA A 130 -10.71 -25.11 -7.91
N GLU A 131 -10.12 -26.16 -8.49
CA GLU A 131 -9.30 -27.13 -7.76
C GLU A 131 -8.01 -26.47 -7.26
N GLN A 132 -7.31 -25.69 -8.11
CA GLN A 132 -6.12 -24.93 -7.72
C GLN A 132 -6.44 -23.94 -6.60
N ALA A 133 -7.56 -23.23 -6.70
CA ALA A 133 -7.97 -22.27 -5.66
C ALA A 133 -8.24 -22.97 -4.32
N ARG A 134 -9.00 -24.09 -4.33
CA ARG A 134 -9.24 -24.89 -3.11
C ARG A 134 -7.95 -25.39 -2.50
N TRP A 135 -7.04 -25.89 -3.34
CA TRP A 135 -5.76 -26.40 -2.87
C TRP A 135 -4.93 -25.31 -2.20
N TRP A 136 -4.88 -24.12 -2.82
CA TRP A 136 -4.17 -22.97 -2.28
C TRP A 136 -4.74 -22.52 -0.93
N ILE A 137 -6.05 -22.38 -0.83
CA ILE A 137 -6.74 -21.97 0.40
C ILE A 137 -6.52 -23.01 1.51
N LYS A 138 -6.67 -24.32 1.22
CA LYS A 138 -6.39 -25.40 2.17
C LYS A 138 -4.95 -25.37 2.66
N TYR A 139 -3.97 -25.16 1.77
CA TYR A 139 -2.57 -25.05 2.15
C TYR A 139 -2.35 -23.95 3.19
N TRP A 140 -2.89 -22.76 2.96
CA TRP A 140 -2.77 -21.66 3.90
C TRP A 140 -3.53 -21.88 5.20
N ASN A 141 -4.69 -22.54 5.15
CA ASN A 141 -5.45 -22.92 6.33
C ASN A 141 -4.64 -23.91 7.20
N GLU A 142 -4.16 -24.99 6.63
CA GLU A 142 -3.45 -26.05 7.35
C GLU A 142 -2.04 -25.63 7.82
N MET A 143 -1.29 -24.93 6.95
CA MET A 143 0.13 -24.62 7.20
C MET A 143 0.34 -23.28 7.87
N ARG A 144 -0.62 -22.37 7.85
CA ARG A 144 -0.50 -21.00 8.37
C ARG A 144 -1.63 -20.59 9.30
N GLY A 145 -2.62 -21.44 9.53
CA GLY A 145 -3.73 -21.19 10.43
C GLY A 145 -4.70 -20.10 9.96
N MET A 146 -4.71 -19.76 8.66
CA MET A 146 -5.68 -18.83 8.09
C MET A 146 -7.04 -19.50 7.96
N LEU A 147 -8.12 -18.76 8.17
CA LEU A 147 -9.46 -19.30 7.94
C LEU A 147 -9.75 -19.36 6.43
N ILE A 148 -10.61 -20.28 6.01
CA ILE A 148 -11.10 -20.36 4.62
C ILE A 148 -11.76 -19.03 4.24
N SER A 149 -12.52 -18.46 5.16
CA SER A 149 -13.19 -17.16 5.01
C SER A 149 -12.25 -15.95 5.02
N ASP A 150 -10.94 -16.15 5.18
CA ASP A 150 -9.95 -15.08 5.01
C ASP A 150 -9.54 -14.88 3.54
N PHE A 151 -10.19 -15.52 2.57
CA PHE A 151 -9.80 -15.45 1.16
C PHE A 151 -10.86 -14.83 0.26
N THR A 152 -10.38 -14.23 -0.83
CA THR A 152 -11.18 -13.77 -1.96
C THR A 152 -10.63 -14.35 -3.27
N ILE A 153 -11.51 -14.48 -4.26
CA ILE A 153 -11.15 -14.79 -5.65
C ILE A 153 -11.65 -13.62 -6.50
N SER A 154 -10.78 -13.09 -7.34
CA SER A 154 -11.09 -11.94 -8.19
C SER A 154 -10.61 -12.14 -9.63
N GLU A 155 -11.10 -11.29 -10.53
CA GLU A 155 -10.53 -11.13 -11.86
C GLU A 155 -9.02 -10.87 -11.77
N PHE A 156 -8.24 -11.50 -12.66
CA PHE A 156 -6.83 -11.18 -12.80
C PHE A 156 -6.64 -9.94 -13.68
N LEU A 157 -6.00 -8.92 -13.15
CA LEU A 157 -5.69 -7.70 -13.89
C LEU A 157 -4.35 -7.86 -14.65
N PRO A 158 -4.35 -7.92 -16.00
CA PRO A 158 -3.14 -8.24 -16.77
C PRO A 158 -2.26 -7.02 -17.09
N GLY A 159 -2.80 -5.80 -16.91
CA GLY A 159 -2.17 -4.57 -17.39
C GLY A 159 -1.06 -4.02 -16.51
N GLN A 160 -0.67 -2.79 -16.80
CA GLN A 160 0.39 -2.06 -16.10
C GLN A 160 0.06 -1.88 -14.62
N ASP A 161 1.10 -1.82 -13.81
CA ASP A 161 1.04 -1.77 -12.36
C ASP A 161 1.61 -0.43 -11.86
N PHE A 162 0.83 0.31 -11.09
CA PHE A 162 1.21 1.63 -10.60
C PHE A 162 1.13 1.70 -9.08
N ALA A 163 1.93 2.59 -8.51
CA ALA A 163 1.84 3.05 -7.15
C ALA A 163 1.65 4.56 -7.16
N CYS A 164 0.62 5.06 -6.47
CA CYS A 164 0.37 6.48 -6.33
C CYS A 164 0.35 6.86 -4.86
N GLN A 165 1.30 7.69 -4.44
CA GLN A 165 1.41 8.21 -3.08
C GLN A 165 0.95 9.66 -3.03
N SER A 166 0.14 9.99 -2.01
CA SER A 166 -0.34 11.35 -1.81
C SER A 166 -0.37 11.73 -0.34
N THR A 167 -0.11 13.01 -0.07
CA THR A 167 -0.17 13.63 1.26
C THR A 167 -1.24 14.70 1.26
N TRP A 168 -2.11 14.64 2.28
CA TRP A 168 -3.28 15.49 2.40
C TRP A 168 -3.34 16.18 3.76
N LYS A 169 -3.92 17.38 3.78
CA LYS A 169 -4.22 18.11 5.03
C LYS A 169 -5.63 18.68 4.98
N ASN A 170 -6.51 18.16 5.84
CA ASN A 170 -7.89 18.64 6.01
C ASN A 170 -8.66 18.74 4.66
N GLY A 171 -8.65 17.67 3.89
CA GLY A 171 -9.32 17.57 2.59
C GLY A 171 -8.56 18.18 1.40
N LYS A 172 -7.45 18.88 1.65
CA LYS A 172 -6.65 19.49 0.58
C LYS A 172 -5.48 18.58 0.21
N LEU A 173 -5.36 18.24 -1.08
CA LEU A 173 -4.16 17.61 -1.65
C LEU A 173 -2.98 18.57 -1.54
N ILE A 174 -1.86 18.10 -0.99
CA ILE A 174 -0.63 18.88 -0.85
C ILE A 174 0.43 18.40 -1.85
N LEU A 175 0.68 17.09 -1.95
CA LEU A 175 1.63 16.52 -2.88
C LEU A 175 1.17 15.13 -3.31
N MET A 176 1.31 14.81 -4.60
CA MET A 176 0.98 13.50 -5.16
C MET A 176 2.04 13.11 -6.18
N LYS A 177 2.51 11.86 -6.10
CA LYS A 177 3.48 11.29 -7.05
C LYS A 177 3.10 9.86 -7.40
N ALA A 178 3.38 9.46 -8.64
CA ALA A 178 3.12 8.11 -9.09
C ALA A 178 4.35 7.48 -9.74
N ALA A 179 4.38 6.14 -9.70
CA ALA A 179 5.38 5.35 -10.39
C ALA A 179 4.75 4.11 -11.00
N GLU A 180 5.22 3.71 -12.17
CA GLU A 180 4.97 2.41 -12.78
C GLU A 180 5.96 1.38 -12.23
N ARG A 181 5.47 0.24 -11.78
CA ARG A 181 6.30 -0.91 -11.35
C ARG A 181 6.54 -1.81 -12.56
N LEU A 182 7.78 -1.93 -12.98
CA LEU A 182 8.17 -2.65 -14.19
C LEU A 182 8.59 -4.09 -13.90
N SER A 183 9.21 -4.34 -12.75
CA SER A 183 9.54 -5.68 -12.25
C SER A 183 9.58 -5.74 -10.74
N TYR A 184 9.56 -6.96 -10.18
CA TYR A 184 9.53 -7.20 -8.74
C TYR A 184 10.67 -8.10 -8.30
N ILE A 185 11.25 -7.81 -7.13
CA ILE A 185 12.30 -8.62 -6.51
C ILE A 185 11.79 -10.05 -6.29
N GLU A 186 12.54 -11.03 -6.77
CA GLU A 186 12.22 -12.47 -6.65
C GLU A 186 10.85 -12.88 -7.22
N ALA A 187 10.31 -12.10 -8.15
CA ALA A 187 9.01 -12.43 -8.74
C ALA A 187 8.97 -13.84 -9.35
N ALA A 188 10.02 -14.23 -10.07
CA ALA A 188 10.11 -15.53 -10.73
C ALA A 188 10.12 -16.73 -9.75
N SER A 189 10.52 -16.54 -8.50
CA SER A 189 10.54 -17.58 -7.46
C SER A 189 9.23 -17.71 -6.68
N ARG A 190 8.26 -16.83 -6.93
CA ARG A 190 6.96 -16.81 -6.23
C ARG A 190 5.86 -17.39 -7.10
N PRO A 191 4.90 -18.15 -6.52
CA PRO A 191 3.77 -18.69 -7.27
C PRO A 191 2.94 -17.62 -8.00
N SER A 192 2.83 -16.42 -7.39
CA SER A 192 2.11 -15.28 -7.98
C SER A 192 2.87 -14.58 -9.10
N ASN A 193 4.19 -14.81 -9.25
CA ASN A 193 5.13 -13.97 -10.00
C ASN A 193 5.10 -12.49 -9.57
N MET A 194 4.72 -12.20 -8.34
CA MET A 194 4.65 -10.85 -7.78
C MET A 194 5.23 -10.79 -6.37
N SER A 195 5.73 -9.64 -6.00
CA SER A 195 6.08 -9.32 -4.62
C SER A 195 5.65 -7.90 -4.29
N SER A 196 5.69 -7.50 -3.03
CA SER A 196 5.40 -6.13 -2.62
C SER A 196 6.53 -5.15 -2.92
N SER A 197 7.68 -5.67 -3.39
CA SER A 197 8.91 -4.89 -3.53
C SER A 197 9.30 -4.80 -4.99
N PRO A 198 9.12 -3.66 -5.67
CA PRO A 198 9.58 -3.50 -7.04
C PRO A 198 11.11 -3.57 -7.09
N GLU A 199 11.63 -4.26 -8.10
CA GLU A 199 13.04 -4.28 -8.49
C GLU A 199 13.35 -3.13 -9.42
N LEU A 200 12.47 -2.89 -10.39
CA LEU A 200 12.54 -1.79 -11.32
C LEU A 200 11.21 -1.02 -11.30
N ALA A 201 11.30 0.28 -11.15
CA ALA A 201 10.15 1.20 -11.25
C ALA A 201 10.59 2.51 -11.89
N LYS A 202 9.66 3.23 -12.50
CA LYS A 202 9.89 4.59 -13.00
C LYS A 202 8.80 5.53 -12.51
N THR A 203 9.16 6.77 -12.19
CA THR A 203 8.16 7.82 -11.92
C THR A 203 7.39 8.15 -13.19
N VAL A 204 6.11 8.43 -13.04
CA VAL A 204 5.23 8.80 -14.15
C VAL A 204 4.41 10.03 -13.80
N TYR A 205 4.12 10.85 -14.81
CA TYR A 205 3.10 11.89 -14.74
C TYR A 205 1.93 11.46 -15.64
N ASP A 206 0.80 11.18 -15.02
CA ASP A 206 -0.41 10.80 -15.73
C ASP A 206 -1.62 11.45 -15.04
N LYS A 207 -2.23 12.41 -15.76
CA LYS A 207 -3.35 13.18 -15.22
C LYS A 207 -4.58 12.31 -14.95
N GLU A 208 -4.87 11.33 -15.79
CA GLU A 208 -6.02 10.43 -15.61
C GLU A 208 -5.83 9.54 -14.38
N LEU A 209 -4.61 9.03 -14.18
CA LEU A 209 -4.25 8.29 -12.97
C LEU A 209 -4.39 9.15 -11.71
N PHE A 210 -3.92 10.40 -11.75
CA PHE A 210 -4.03 11.31 -10.61
C PHE A 210 -5.49 11.66 -10.30
N ASP A 211 -6.28 12.01 -11.30
CA ASP A 211 -7.70 12.31 -11.14
C ASP A 211 -8.46 11.10 -10.57
N PHE A 212 -8.15 9.89 -11.03
CA PHE A 212 -8.70 8.65 -10.49
C PHE A 212 -8.33 8.45 -9.00
N CYS A 213 -7.07 8.64 -8.63
CA CYS A 213 -6.63 8.53 -7.23
C CYS A 213 -7.26 9.59 -6.33
N ILE A 214 -7.41 10.83 -6.82
CA ILE A 214 -8.08 11.92 -6.09
C ILE A 214 -9.55 11.58 -5.82
N ASP A 215 -10.27 11.08 -6.82
CA ASP A 215 -11.66 10.64 -6.66
C ASP A 215 -11.79 9.52 -5.63
N VAL A 216 -10.92 8.50 -5.70
CA VAL A 216 -10.89 7.39 -4.74
C VAL A 216 -10.70 7.89 -3.31
N ILE A 217 -9.69 8.76 -3.08
CA ILE A 217 -9.41 9.29 -1.74
C ILE A 217 -10.53 10.22 -1.27
N GLY A 218 -11.09 11.03 -2.16
CA GLY A 218 -12.23 11.91 -1.86
C GLY A 218 -13.44 11.11 -1.35
N LYS A 219 -13.77 10.01 -2.03
CA LYS A 219 -14.85 9.10 -1.63
C LYS A 219 -14.55 8.40 -0.30
N LEU A 220 -13.34 7.84 -0.17
CA LEU A 220 -12.91 7.13 1.04
C LEU A 220 -12.98 8.01 2.30
N SER A 221 -12.55 9.26 2.19
CA SER A 221 -12.41 10.18 3.34
C SER A 221 -13.63 11.11 3.53
N GLY A 222 -14.69 10.98 2.72
CA GLY A 222 -15.80 11.94 2.72
C GLY A 222 -15.33 13.38 2.44
N GLY A 223 -14.26 13.54 1.66
CA GLY A 223 -13.66 14.83 1.35
C GLY A 223 -12.78 15.42 2.45
N GLN A 224 -12.50 14.70 3.53
CA GLN A 224 -11.72 15.16 4.69
C GLN A 224 -10.35 14.46 4.80
N ALA A 225 -9.75 14.09 3.66
CA ALA A 225 -8.47 13.39 3.63
C ALA A 225 -7.39 14.09 4.47
N HIS A 226 -6.65 13.33 5.29
CA HIS A 226 -5.62 13.81 6.18
C HIS A 226 -4.52 12.78 6.36
N GLY A 227 -3.25 13.17 6.21
CA GLY A 227 -2.11 12.26 6.25
C GLY A 227 -1.77 11.65 4.90
N ASN A 228 -1.17 10.48 4.89
CA ASN A 228 -0.72 9.76 3.68
C ASN A 228 -1.69 8.68 3.23
N TYR A 229 -1.85 8.61 1.91
CA TYR A 229 -2.58 7.55 1.20
C TYR A 229 -1.72 7.02 0.07
N ASP A 230 -1.47 5.74 0.08
CA ASP A 230 -0.66 5.05 -0.91
C ASP A 230 -1.53 4.02 -1.64
N ILE A 231 -1.91 4.30 -2.88
CA ILE A 231 -2.81 3.46 -3.67
C ILE A 231 -2.00 2.56 -4.59
N ASP A 232 -2.24 1.27 -4.53
CA ASP A 232 -1.79 0.29 -5.52
C ASP A 232 -2.85 0.15 -6.61
N ILE A 233 -2.46 0.40 -7.86
CA ILE A 233 -3.34 0.44 -9.03
C ILE A 233 -2.84 -0.55 -10.08
N LYS A 234 -3.76 -1.22 -10.74
CA LYS A 234 -3.45 -2.07 -11.87
C LYS A 234 -4.45 -1.87 -13.00
N MET A 235 -3.99 -1.87 -14.24
CA MET A 235 -4.89 -1.78 -15.38
C MET A 235 -5.58 -3.11 -15.67
N ASN A 236 -6.86 -3.05 -16.00
CA ASN A 236 -7.62 -4.19 -16.52
C ASN A 236 -7.32 -4.44 -18.02
N SER A 237 -8.00 -5.41 -18.62
CA SER A 237 -7.86 -5.76 -20.04
C SER A 237 -8.35 -4.66 -21.00
N ARG A 238 -9.08 -3.66 -20.51
CA ARG A 238 -9.54 -2.49 -21.27
C ARG A 238 -8.64 -1.27 -21.09
N ASN A 239 -7.49 -1.42 -20.42
CA ASN A 239 -6.57 -0.34 -20.04
C ASN A 239 -7.22 0.71 -19.12
N GLU A 240 -8.13 0.30 -18.24
CA GLU A 240 -8.72 1.17 -17.24
C GLU A 240 -8.04 0.94 -15.88
N TYR A 241 -7.80 2.01 -15.12
CA TYR A 241 -7.24 1.94 -13.77
C TYR A 241 -8.20 1.27 -12.80
N CYS A 242 -7.71 0.29 -12.05
CA CYS A 242 -8.43 -0.41 -11.00
C CYS A 242 -7.60 -0.34 -9.71
N VAL A 243 -8.22 0.04 -8.60
CA VAL A 243 -7.58 -0.06 -7.27
C VAL A 243 -7.38 -1.54 -6.94
N THR A 244 -6.22 -1.89 -6.43
CA THR A 244 -5.96 -3.23 -5.89
C THR A 244 -5.88 -3.25 -4.37
N GLU A 245 -5.29 -2.23 -3.75
CA GLU A 245 -5.32 -1.98 -2.31
C GLU A 245 -4.92 -0.53 -2.01
N ILE A 246 -5.21 -0.07 -0.80
CA ILE A 246 -4.73 1.22 -0.28
C ILE A 246 -3.89 0.94 0.96
N ASN A 247 -2.60 1.32 0.89
CA ASN A 247 -1.67 1.31 2.01
C ASN A 247 -1.80 2.65 2.74
N ILE A 248 -2.70 2.70 3.69
CA ILE A 248 -3.12 3.92 4.37
C ILE A 248 -2.23 4.22 5.57
N GLY A 249 -1.89 5.49 5.78
CA GLY A 249 -1.21 5.96 7.00
C GLY A 249 0.26 5.58 7.13
N ARG A 250 0.88 5.01 6.11
CA ARG A 250 2.31 4.65 6.06
C ARG A 250 2.91 4.91 4.69
N PHE A 251 4.24 4.85 4.59
CA PHE A 251 4.94 5.05 3.33
C PHE A 251 5.12 3.75 2.54
N PHE A 252 5.13 3.85 1.22
CA PHE A 252 5.51 2.78 0.31
C PHE A 252 7.00 2.39 0.42
N MET A 253 7.31 1.19 -0.05
CA MET A 253 8.70 0.75 -0.23
C MET A 253 9.49 1.55 -1.29
N ILE A 254 8.80 2.32 -2.13
CA ILE A 254 9.39 3.17 -3.18
C ILE A 254 9.33 4.66 -2.85
N THR A 255 8.96 5.05 -1.63
CA THR A 255 8.89 6.47 -1.23
C THR A 255 10.21 7.20 -1.43
N ASN A 256 11.35 6.51 -1.30
CA ASN A 256 12.66 7.09 -1.60
C ASN A 256 12.81 7.53 -3.08
N LEU A 257 12.18 6.86 -4.04
CA LEU A 257 12.10 7.33 -5.42
C LEU A 257 11.31 8.64 -5.50
N PHE A 258 10.17 8.72 -4.82
CA PHE A 258 9.34 9.92 -4.77
C PHE A 258 10.01 11.10 -4.07
N ASN A 259 10.89 10.84 -3.09
CA ASN A 259 11.68 11.89 -2.43
C ASN A 259 12.67 12.58 -3.37
N LEU A 260 13.11 11.89 -4.42
CA LEU A 260 14.11 12.38 -5.37
C LEU A 260 13.48 12.88 -6.67
N SER A 261 12.22 12.54 -6.94
CA SER A 261 11.51 12.99 -8.13
C SER A 261 10.97 14.41 -7.92
N GLY A 262 11.40 15.34 -8.79
CA GLY A 262 10.99 16.74 -8.75
C GLY A 262 11.65 17.54 -7.62
N LYS A 263 11.03 18.66 -7.29
CA LYS A 263 11.51 19.64 -6.32
C LYS A 263 11.18 19.28 -4.88
N TYR A 264 10.03 18.61 -4.65
CA TYR A 264 9.49 18.36 -3.32
C TYR A 264 9.62 16.89 -2.90
N SER A 265 10.19 16.69 -1.70
CA SER A 265 10.28 15.37 -1.06
C SER A 265 8.96 14.98 -0.40
N MET A 266 8.51 13.75 -0.60
CA MET A 266 7.30 13.24 0.07
C MET A 266 7.47 13.19 1.59
N ILE A 267 8.64 12.76 2.06
CA ILE A 267 8.91 12.65 3.51
C ILE A 267 9.00 14.03 4.14
N ASP A 268 9.75 14.98 3.55
CA ASP A 268 9.87 16.32 4.11
C ASP A 268 8.53 17.04 4.14
N THR A 269 7.73 16.89 3.06
CA THR A 269 6.36 17.43 3.01
C THR A 269 5.51 16.87 4.14
N TYR A 270 5.53 15.54 4.33
CA TYR A 270 4.80 14.90 5.40
C TYR A 270 5.23 15.38 6.78
N LEU A 271 6.54 15.43 7.04
CA LEU A 271 7.09 15.87 8.34
C LEU A 271 6.70 17.31 8.67
N LYS A 272 6.87 18.25 7.73
CA LYS A 272 6.47 19.66 7.91
C LYS A 272 4.97 19.77 8.26
N LEU A 273 4.11 19.12 7.48
CA LEU A 273 2.67 19.12 7.74
C LEU A 273 2.31 18.53 9.11
N ALA A 274 2.99 17.45 9.49
CA ALA A 274 2.75 16.76 10.76
C ALA A 274 3.13 17.60 11.99
N ILE A 275 4.15 18.43 11.89
CA ILE A 275 4.55 19.36 12.98
C ILE A 275 3.91 20.76 12.86
N GLY A 276 2.99 20.94 11.91
CA GLY A 276 2.23 22.17 11.74
C GLY A 276 2.88 23.24 10.86
N GLU A 277 3.99 22.92 10.21
CA GLU A 277 4.67 23.82 9.25
C GLU A 277 4.01 23.78 7.87
N ASP A 278 4.18 24.86 7.10
CA ASP A 278 3.79 24.90 5.68
C ASP A 278 4.95 24.39 4.83
N PRO A 279 4.76 23.35 4.00
CA PRO A 279 5.80 22.85 3.11
C PRO A 279 6.04 23.75 1.88
N GLU A 280 5.25 24.81 1.68
CA GLU A 280 5.35 25.78 0.57
C GLU A 280 5.32 25.10 -0.81
N ILE A 281 4.37 24.17 -1.01
CA ILE A 281 4.19 23.46 -2.29
C ILE A 281 3.37 24.33 -3.25
N ASP A 282 3.97 24.70 -4.36
CA ASP A 282 3.34 25.48 -5.45
C ASP A 282 2.74 24.59 -6.54
N ASP A 283 3.25 23.36 -6.73
CA ASP A 283 2.73 22.36 -7.65
C ASP A 283 2.55 21.01 -6.93
N PRO A 284 1.30 20.59 -6.66
CA PRO A 284 1.04 19.29 -6.00
C PRO A 284 1.40 18.07 -6.87
N PHE A 285 1.64 18.24 -8.16
CA PHE A 285 2.00 17.20 -9.11
C PHE A 285 3.45 17.32 -9.59
N ASP A 286 4.29 17.99 -8.81
CA ASP A 286 5.72 18.16 -9.09
C ASP A 286 6.40 16.83 -9.45
N PHE A 287 7.08 16.81 -10.58
CA PHE A 287 7.55 15.58 -11.22
C PHE A 287 8.92 15.76 -11.89
N SER A 288 9.74 14.73 -11.81
CA SER A 288 10.82 14.45 -12.76
C SER A 288 10.88 12.94 -13.03
N GLU A 289 11.22 12.56 -14.26
CA GLU A 289 11.35 11.17 -14.63
C GLU A 289 12.62 10.58 -14.03
N LEU A 290 12.44 9.56 -13.17
CA LEU A 290 13.50 8.81 -12.53
C LEU A 290 13.21 7.30 -12.56
N TYR A 291 14.26 6.51 -12.53
CA TYR A 291 14.18 5.07 -12.41
C TYR A 291 14.75 4.61 -11.08
N LEU A 292 13.99 3.76 -10.37
CA LEU A 292 14.47 2.99 -9.23
C LEU A 292 14.97 1.64 -9.76
N ILE A 293 16.22 1.33 -9.45
CA ILE A 293 16.83 0.03 -9.74
C ILE A 293 17.36 -0.50 -8.41
N ARG A 294 16.93 -1.68 -7.99
CA ARG A 294 17.43 -2.31 -6.77
C ARG A 294 17.39 -3.82 -6.83
N SER A 295 18.23 -4.45 -6.01
CA SER A 295 18.22 -5.89 -5.73
C SER A 295 18.36 -6.12 -4.22
N LEU A 296 18.31 -7.38 -3.78
CA LEU A 296 18.42 -7.72 -2.35
C LEU A 296 19.79 -7.38 -1.74
N ASP A 297 20.84 -7.50 -2.54
CA ASP A 297 22.24 -7.42 -2.08
C ASP A 297 22.91 -6.08 -2.42
N THR A 298 22.19 -5.14 -3.00
CA THR A 298 22.71 -3.83 -3.40
C THR A 298 21.92 -2.69 -2.77
N LEU A 299 22.59 -1.54 -2.64
CA LEU A 299 21.88 -0.31 -2.33
C LEU A 299 20.96 0.07 -3.51
N PRO A 300 19.75 0.55 -3.25
CA PRO A 300 18.88 1.06 -4.31
C PRO A 300 19.58 2.15 -5.13
N THR A 301 19.46 2.06 -6.45
CA THR A 301 19.99 3.06 -7.38
C THR A 301 18.84 3.82 -8.01
N VAL A 302 18.94 5.14 -8.04
CA VAL A 302 17.97 6.05 -8.69
C VAL A 302 18.70 6.83 -9.76
N LEU A 303 18.24 6.71 -11.01
CA LEU A 303 18.88 7.29 -12.18
C LEU A 303 17.87 8.07 -13.03
N SER A 304 18.34 9.14 -13.67
CA SER A 304 17.60 9.79 -14.75
C SER A 304 17.73 9.00 -16.06
N PRO A 305 16.85 9.23 -17.08
CA PRO A 305 16.97 8.61 -18.40
C PRO A 305 18.35 8.87 -19.06
N ASP A 306 18.87 10.09 -18.90
CA ASP A 306 20.16 10.48 -19.47
C ASP A 306 21.33 9.71 -18.83
N GLU A 307 21.27 9.49 -17.51
CA GLU A 307 22.29 8.70 -16.80
C GLU A 307 22.23 7.23 -17.20
N ILE A 308 21.04 6.67 -17.43
CA ILE A 308 20.90 5.30 -17.95
C ILE A 308 21.52 5.20 -19.34
N THR A 309 21.14 6.12 -20.23
CA THR A 309 21.66 6.15 -21.61
C THR A 309 23.19 6.24 -21.63
N ARG A 310 23.78 7.12 -20.83
CA ARG A 310 25.23 7.28 -20.73
C ARG A 310 25.93 6.00 -20.26
N ARG A 311 25.40 5.34 -19.21
CA ARG A 311 26.00 4.11 -18.65
C ARG A 311 25.87 2.87 -19.56
N LEU A 312 24.98 2.91 -20.54
CA LEU A 312 24.84 1.84 -21.54
C LEU A 312 25.73 2.07 -22.77
N GLN A 313 26.32 3.25 -22.93
CA GLN A 313 27.22 3.61 -24.03
C GLN A 313 28.71 3.45 -23.65
N ASP A 314 29.03 3.40 -22.37
CA ASP A 314 30.34 3.09 -21.79
C ASP A 314 30.55 1.58 -21.65
#